data_f205e050798d677d860868d5c04e68ec
#
_entry.id   f205e050798d677d860868d5c04e68ec
#
_cell.length_a   1.000
_cell.length_b   1.000
_cell.length_c   1.000
_cell.angle_alpha   90.00
_cell.angle_beta   90.00
_cell.angle_gamma   90.00
#
_symmetry.space_group_name_H-M   'P 1'
#
loop_
_entity.id
_entity.type
_entity.pdbx_description
1 polymer ?
#
loop_
_entity_poly.entity_id
_entity_poly.type
_entity_poly.pdbx_seq_one_letter_code
_entity_poly.pdbx_strand_id
1 'polypeptide(L)'
;MDHLIYPYSALPRRAAQGRPEDVGLSAFVVLFLEHWDLQPPPGSLRDPRMVGEFGSFTPDYRSWSQREYGLRVGIFRVIDALRTAGIRPVIAANAMAVERLPGLVAQFQDWGCDWLAHGLAATRMMHSNMPLAEQRGYISASVAALAHATGVQPLGWLSQDWGTTPDTPQLLADAGIRYTLDWCNDDQPYWLDSAPALLSVPLSAEWDDVQCQWLRQVSPRDHADLAVAAFDRLHRECAMHQRSAVFGLGLHPWLSGMPSRIAALRSLLARLRAYPDVHWTTPGALLQHTPRSTPHELP
;
A
#
# COMPACT_ATOMS: atom_id res chain seq x y z
N MET A 1 0.49 18.58 18.96
CA MET A 1 1.29 17.69 18.11
C MET A 1 2.59 18.43 17.78
N ASP A 2 3.64 17.71 17.54
CA ASP A 2 4.99 18.21 17.28
C ASP A 2 5.31 18.38 15.77
N HIS A 3 4.27 18.35 14.94
CA HIS A 3 4.37 18.51 13.47
C HIS A 3 3.19 19.32 12.94
N LEU A 4 3.33 19.80 11.68
CA LEU A 4 2.33 20.60 10.95
C LEU A 4 1.77 19.88 9.70
N ILE A 5 1.95 18.55 9.61
CA ILE A 5 1.58 17.77 8.41
C ILE A 5 0.07 17.57 8.31
N TYR A 6 -0.61 17.46 9.45
CA TYR A 6 -2.08 17.37 9.57
C TYR A 6 -2.51 17.78 10.98
N PRO A 7 -3.74 18.34 11.16
CA PRO A 7 -4.27 18.66 12.48
C PRO A 7 -4.69 17.39 13.25
N TYR A 8 -4.56 17.40 14.58
CA TYR A 8 -5.12 16.34 15.40
C TYR A 8 -6.65 16.32 15.31
N SER A 9 -7.21 15.15 15.06
CA SER A 9 -8.65 14.94 14.95
C SER A 9 -9.05 13.64 15.65
N ALA A 10 -9.64 13.74 16.82
CA ALA A 10 -10.09 12.57 17.59
C ALA A 10 -11.35 11.96 16.98
N LEU A 11 -11.35 10.67 16.69
CA LEU A 11 -12.46 9.96 16.04
C LEU A 11 -13.85 10.22 16.69
N PRO A 12 -14.01 10.25 18.05
CA PRO A 12 -15.31 10.51 18.66
C PRO A 12 -15.87 11.92 18.43
N ARG A 13 -15.01 12.89 18.05
CA ARG A 13 -15.39 14.29 17.81
C ARG A 13 -15.65 14.59 16.33
N ARG A 14 -15.36 13.65 15.45
CA ARG A 14 -15.60 13.82 14.01
C ARG A 14 -17.09 13.75 13.74
N ALA A 15 -17.59 14.69 12.93
CA ALA A 15 -18.93 14.57 12.36
C ALA A 15 -19.01 13.28 11.52
N ALA A 16 -20.20 12.69 11.42
CA ALA A 16 -20.43 11.63 10.46
C ALA A 16 -19.99 12.15 9.07
N GLN A 17 -18.96 11.55 8.50
CA GLN A 17 -18.44 11.98 7.20
C GLN A 17 -19.29 11.38 6.10
N GLY A 18 -19.67 12.23 5.14
CA GLY A 18 -20.31 11.79 3.91
C GLY A 18 -21.83 11.86 3.94
N ARG A 19 -22.38 11.52 2.78
CA ARG A 19 -23.82 11.29 2.60
C ARG A 19 -24.17 9.95 3.27
N PRO A 20 -25.44 9.67 3.57
CA PRO A 20 -25.86 8.37 4.11
C PRO A 20 -25.39 7.17 3.27
N GLU A 21 -25.24 7.36 1.96
CA GLU A 21 -24.71 6.36 1.02
C GLU A 21 -23.19 6.12 1.14
N ASP A 22 -22.44 7.03 1.77
CA ASP A 22 -21.00 6.92 1.99
C ASP A 22 -20.66 6.26 3.35
N VAL A 23 -21.68 5.99 4.18
CA VAL A 23 -21.51 5.32 5.46
C VAL A 23 -21.28 3.83 5.24
N GLY A 24 -20.16 3.33 5.74
CA GLY A 24 -19.85 1.91 5.62
C GLY A 24 -18.36 1.64 5.49
N LEU A 25 -18.03 0.37 5.33
CA LEU A 25 -16.66 -0.08 5.15
C LEU A 25 -16.30 -0.10 3.66
N SER A 26 -15.29 0.66 3.29
CA SER A 26 -14.63 0.57 2.00
C SER A 26 -13.42 -0.34 2.10
N ALA A 27 -13.21 -1.24 1.14
CA ALA A 27 -12.11 -2.18 1.16
C ALA A 27 -11.35 -2.21 -0.17
N PHE A 28 -10.03 -2.36 -0.09
CA PHE A 28 -9.16 -2.54 -1.25
C PHE A 28 -7.99 -3.47 -0.95
N VAL A 29 -7.37 -3.99 -2.01
CA VAL A 29 -6.17 -4.80 -1.91
C VAL A 29 -5.04 -4.12 -2.68
N VAL A 30 -3.87 -4.01 -2.06
CA VAL A 30 -2.61 -3.60 -2.69
C VAL A 30 -1.82 -4.85 -3.02
N LEU A 31 -1.48 -5.03 -4.29
CA LEU A 31 -0.58 -6.08 -4.75
C LEU A 31 0.76 -5.46 -5.09
N PHE A 32 1.81 -5.90 -4.41
CA PHE A 32 3.14 -5.37 -4.61
C PHE A 32 3.83 -6.00 -5.82
N LEU A 33 4.33 -5.17 -6.72
CA LEU A 33 5.18 -5.54 -7.86
C LEU A 33 6.56 -4.93 -7.64
N GLU A 34 7.41 -5.64 -6.91
CA GLU A 34 8.68 -5.16 -6.39
C GLU A 34 9.87 -5.82 -7.08
N HIS A 35 10.82 -4.99 -7.51
CA HIS A 35 12.15 -5.43 -7.90
C HIS A 35 13.13 -5.32 -6.74
N TRP A 36 13.94 -6.35 -6.52
CA TRP A 36 15.01 -6.39 -5.54
C TRP A 36 16.34 -6.45 -6.27
N ASP A 37 17.22 -5.47 -6.04
CA ASP A 37 18.58 -5.52 -6.57
C ASP A 37 19.37 -6.62 -5.88
N LEU A 38 20.08 -7.44 -6.65
CA LEU A 38 21.05 -8.39 -6.10
C LEU A 38 22.24 -7.64 -5.46
N GLN A 39 22.66 -6.56 -6.09
CA GLN A 39 23.69 -5.64 -5.62
C GLN A 39 23.13 -4.21 -5.70
N PRO A 40 22.53 -3.71 -4.60
CA PRO A 40 22.03 -2.33 -4.58
C PRO A 40 23.20 -1.35 -4.71
N PRO A 41 22.95 -0.15 -5.26
CA PRO A 41 23.95 0.92 -5.32
C PRO A 41 24.56 1.22 -3.95
N PRO A 42 25.84 1.66 -3.88
CA PRO A 42 26.42 2.12 -2.62
C PRO A 42 25.58 3.21 -1.97
N GLY A 43 25.42 3.13 -0.64
CA GLY A 43 24.60 4.08 0.12
C GLY A 43 23.09 3.80 0.11
N SER A 44 22.63 2.81 -0.67
CA SER A 44 21.20 2.40 -0.61
C SER A 44 20.82 1.93 0.78
N LEU A 45 19.74 2.50 1.31
CA LEU A 45 19.13 2.06 2.56
C LEU A 45 18.03 1.05 2.28
N ARG A 46 17.98 0.01 3.10
CA ARG A 46 16.90 -0.97 3.15
C ARG A 46 16.59 -1.29 4.61
N ASP A 47 15.40 -1.77 4.87
CA ASP A 47 15.03 -2.15 6.23
C ASP A 47 15.98 -3.27 6.73
N PRO A 48 16.72 -3.05 7.82
CA PRO A 48 17.62 -4.05 8.38
C PRO A 48 16.91 -5.34 8.84
N ARG A 49 15.62 -5.27 9.15
CA ARG A 49 14.79 -6.42 9.50
C ARG A 49 14.57 -7.38 8.32
N MET A 50 14.76 -6.88 7.10
CA MET A 50 14.63 -7.66 5.86
C MET A 50 15.96 -8.23 5.38
N VAL A 51 17.04 -8.00 6.12
CA VAL A 51 18.41 -8.40 5.77
C VAL A 51 18.88 -9.50 6.70
N GLY A 52 19.50 -10.54 6.16
CA GLY A 52 20.36 -11.41 6.95
C GLY A 52 19.70 -12.58 7.66
N GLU A 53 18.51 -13.02 7.29
CA GLU A 53 17.89 -14.22 7.86
C GLU A 53 18.82 -15.45 7.77
N PHE A 54 19.65 -15.51 6.72
CA PHE A 54 20.56 -16.63 6.47
C PHE A 54 22.05 -16.25 6.57
N GLY A 55 22.36 -15.12 7.19
CA GLY A 55 23.71 -14.60 7.33
C GLY A 55 24.06 -13.49 6.34
N SER A 56 25.24 -12.92 6.55
CA SER A 56 25.70 -11.70 5.85
C SER A 56 26.49 -12.03 4.59
N PHE A 57 25.89 -12.74 3.63
CA PHE A 57 26.53 -12.94 2.34
C PHE A 57 26.35 -11.73 1.43
N THR A 58 27.41 -11.38 0.71
CA THR A 58 27.39 -10.32 -0.29
C THR A 58 28.00 -10.84 -1.60
N PRO A 59 27.23 -10.95 -2.70
CA PRO A 59 25.79 -10.73 -2.78
C PRO A 59 24.97 -11.86 -2.11
N ASP A 60 23.80 -11.52 -1.55
CA ASP A 60 22.90 -12.48 -0.90
C ASP A 60 21.95 -13.14 -1.93
N TYR A 61 22.43 -14.17 -2.61
CA TYR A 61 21.65 -14.90 -3.59
C TYR A 61 20.42 -15.62 -3.03
N ARG A 62 20.43 -16.01 -1.76
CA ARG A 62 19.30 -16.73 -1.14
C ARG A 62 18.11 -15.80 -0.95
N SER A 63 18.32 -14.69 -0.25
CA SER A 63 17.24 -13.72 -0.04
C SER A 63 16.76 -13.14 -1.36
N TRP A 64 17.67 -12.82 -2.26
CA TRP A 64 17.32 -12.32 -3.58
C TRP A 64 16.48 -13.32 -4.38
N SER A 65 16.90 -14.59 -4.47
CA SER A 65 16.16 -15.61 -5.23
C SER A 65 14.79 -15.93 -4.65
N GLN A 66 14.64 -15.82 -3.32
CA GLN A 66 13.36 -15.93 -2.65
C GLN A 66 12.40 -14.79 -3.05
N ARG A 67 12.90 -13.57 -3.18
CA ARG A 67 12.10 -12.44 -3.68
C ARG A 67 11.72 -12.63 -5.15
N GLU A 68 12.69 -13.05 -5.98
CA GLU A 68 12.45 -13.39 -7.40
C GLU A 68 11.38 -14.46 -7.59
N TYR A 69 11.26 -15.44 -6.68
CA TYR A 69 10.18 -16.41 -6.70
C TYR A 69 8.80 -15.75 -6.75
N GLY A 70 8.63 -14.63 -6.03
CA GLY A 70 7.41 -13.83 -6.03
C GLY A 70 7.01 -13.40 -7.44
N LEU A 71 7.96 -12.86 -8.21
CA LEU A 71 7.72 -12.35 -9.56
C LEU A 71 7.57 -13.47 -10.60
N ARG A 72 8.24 -14.61 -10.40
CA ARG A 72 8.27 -15.72 -11.37
C ARG A 72 7.13 -16.72 -11.19
N VAL A 73 6.63 -16.89 -9.97
CA VAL A 73 5.67 -17.96 -9.63
C VAL A 73 4.56 -17.44 -8.71
N GLY A 74 4.93 -16.82 -7.58
CA GLY A 74 4.01 -16.44 -6.51
C GLY A 74 2.92 -15.49 -6.98
N ILE A 75 3.29 -14.51 -7.81
CA ILE A 75 2.37 -13.50 -8.33
C ILE A 75 1.17 -14.09 -9.09
N PHE A 76 1.41 -15.15 -9.87
CA PHE A 76 0.34 -15.78 -10.65
C PHE A 76 -0.66 -16.53 -9.75
N ARG A 77 -0.21 -17.10 -8.62
CA ARG A 77 -1.12 -17.68 -7.62
C ARG A 77 -1.94 -16.63 -6.90
N VAL A 78 -1.34 -15.48 -6.59
CA VAL A 78 -2.05 -14.37 -5.95
C VAL A 78 -3.07 -13.76 -6.92
N ILE A 79 -2.70 -13.54 -8.18
CA ILE A 79 -3.63 -13.09 -9.24
C ILE A 79 -4.82 -14.06 -9.37
N ASP A 80 -4.57 -15.37 -9.41
CA ASP A 80 -5.64 -16.37 -9.49
C ASP A 80 -6.56 -16.35 -8.25
N ALA A 81 -6.00 -16.21 -7.05
CA ALA A 81 -6.78 -16.09 -5.83
C ALA A 81 -7.65 -14.82 -5.81
N LEU A 82 -7.10 -13.68 -6.23
CA LEU A 82 -7.82 -12.41 -6.33
C LEU A 82 -8.92 -12.45 -7.40
N ARG A 83 -8.65 -13.02 -8.57
CA ARG A 83 -9.66 -13.21 -9.64
C ARG A 83 -10.78 -14.13 -9.17
N THR A 84 -10.46 -15.23 -8.50
CA THR A 84 -11.46 -16.15 -7.93
C THR A 84 -12.35 -15.46 -6.90
N ALA A 85 -11.78 -14.55 -6.09
CA ALA A 85 -12.54 -13.75 -5.13
C ALA A 85 -13.31 -12.57 -5.76
N GLY A 86 -13.11 -12.28 -7.06
CA GLY A 86 -13.70 -11.11 -7.73
C GLY A 86 -13.15 -9.78 -7.19
N ILE A 87 -11.90 -9.77 -6.73
CA ILE A 87 -11.23 -8.56 -6.21
C ILE A 87 -10.17 -8.11 -7.21
N ARG A 88 -10.31 -6.87 -7.69
CA ARG A 88 -9.30 -6.22 -8.52
C ARG A 88 -8.38 -5.41 -7.63
N PRO A 89 -7.06 -5.73 -7.58
CA PRO A 89 -6.12 -5.00 -6.73
C PRO A 89 -5.71 -3.66 -7.35
N VAL A 90 -5.17 -2.76 -6.52
CA VAL A 90 -4.29 -1.70 -6.98
C VAL A 90 -2.83 -2.19 -6.93
N ILE A 91 -2.03 -1.87 -7.93
CA ILE A 91 -0.67 -2.37 -8.08
C ILE A 91 0.32 -1.34 -7.56
N ALA A 92 1.00 -1.63 -6.45
CA ALA A 92 2.13 -0.83 -5.98
C ALA A 92 3.40 -1.32 -6.70
N ALA A 93 3.91 -0.52 -7.63
CA ALA A 93 4.98 -0.96 -8.51
C ALA A 93 6.23 -0.08 -8.43
N ASN A 94 7.40 -0.72 -8.29
CA ASN A 94 8.69 -0.06 -8.44
C ASN A 94 8.97 0.28 -9.91
N ALA A 95 9.70 1.36 -10.16
CA ALA A 95 10.19 1.74 -11.50
C ALA A 95 10.89 0.58 -12.21
N MET A 96 11.85 -0.05 -11.53
CA MET A 96 12.61 -1.17 -12.11
C MET A 96 11.76 -2.42 -12.35
N ALA A 97 10.69 -2.64 -11.60
CA ALA A 97 9.80 -3.76 -11.82
C ALA A 97 8.98 -3.58 -13.10
N VAL A 98 8.41 -2.40 -13.33
CA VAL A 98 7.62 -2.13 -14.55
C VAL A 98 8.48 -2.13 -15.81
N GLU A 99 9.72 -1.65 -15.74
CA GLU A 99 10.67 -1.67 -16.86
C GLU A 99 11.07 -3.09 -17.25
N ARG A 100 11.26 -3.98 -16.26
CA ARG A 100 11.75 -5.36 -16.48
C ARG A 100 10.66 -6.37 -16.78
N LEU A 101 9.41 -6.08 -16.42
CA LEU A 101 8.31 -7.03 -16.47
C LEU A 101 7.12 -6.52 -17.31
N PRO A 102 7.35 -6.11 -18.57
CA PRO A 102 6.29 -5.53 -19.42
C PRO A 102 5.12 -6.48 -19.63
N GLY A 103 5.34 -7.80 -19.60
CA GLY A 103 4.26 -8.79 -19.69
C GLY A 103 3.32 -8.78 -18.49
N LEU A 104 3.83 -8.54 -17.26
CA LEU A 104 2.97 -8.37 -16.09
C LEU A 104 2.25 -7.01 -16.11
N VAL A 105 2.93 -5.96 -16.59
CA VAL A 105 2.29 -4.64 -16.77
C VAL A 105 1.10 -4.77 -17.70
N ALA A 106 1.27 -5.37 -18.88
CA ALA A 106 0.18 -5.61 -19.82
C ALA A 106 -0.96 -6.42 -19.20
N GLN A 107 -0.65 -7.49 -18.47
CA GLN A 107 -1.67 -8.32 -17.80
C GLN A 107 -2.50 -7.54 -16.77
N PHE A 108 -1.90 -6.63 -16.02
CA PHE A 108 -2.60 -5.78 -15.05
C PHE A 108 -3.40 -4.66 -15.73
N GLN A 109 -2.89 -4.11 -16.85
CA GLN A 109 -3.64 -3.16 -17.68
C GLN A 109 -4.88 -3.80 -18.29
N ASP A 110 -4.76 -5.00 -18.85
CA ASP A 110 -5.89 -5.78 -19.39
C ASP A 110 -6.93 -6.12 -18.32
N TRP A 111 -6.50 -6.27 -17.07
CA TRP A 111 -7.40 -6.47 -15.94
C TRP A 111 -8.03 -5.17 -15.45
N GLY A 112 -7.56 -4.01 -15.90
CA GLY A 112 -8.02 -2.70 -15.51
C GLY A 112 -7.60 -2.30 -14.08
N CYS A 113 -6.42 -2.75 -13.64
CA CYS A 113 -5.89 -2.39 -12.33
C CYS A 113 -5.39 -0.94 -12.30
N ASP A 114 -5.61 -0.25 -11.18
CA ASP A 114 -5.00 1.05 -10.88
C ASP A 114 -3.55 0.87 -10.42
N TRP A 115 -2.77 1.94 -10.49
CA TRP A 115 -1.34 1.93 -10.20
C TRP A 115 -0.96 2.92 -9.11
N LEU A 116 -0.06 2.48 -8.21
CA LEU A 116 0.64 3.29 -7.24
C LEU A 116 2.13 3.33 -7.60
N ALA A 117 2.72 4.50 -7.66
CA ALA A 117 4.17 4.61 -7.72
C ALA A 117 4.76 4.20 -6.36
N HIS A 118 5.76 3.29 -6.40
CA HIS A 118 6.31 2.62 -5.22
C HIS A 118 7.84 2.70 -5.16
N GLY A 119 8.39 3.86 -5.53
CA GLY A 119 9.83 4.09 -5.55
C GLY A 119 10.55 3.38 -6.70
N LEU A 120 11.88 3.32 -6.62
CA LEU A 120 12.73 2.81 -7.69
C LEU A 120 12.89 1.29 -7.63
N ALA A 121 13.18 0.75 -6.46
CA ALA A 121 13.33 -0.69 -6.17
C ALA A 121 13.14 -0.92 -4.67
N ALA A 122 12.78 -2.14 -4.27
CA ALA A 122 12.56 -2.51 -2.86
C ALA A 122 13.83 -2.42 -2.00
N THR A 123 15.00 -2.40 -2.63
CA THR A 123 16.31 -2.25 -1.99
C THR A 123 16.81 -0.81 -1.90
N ARG A 124 15.99 0.17 -2.28
CA ARG A 124 16.35 1.59 -2.35
C ARG A 124 15.29 2.43 -1.68
N MET A 125 15.29 2.46 -0.35
CA MET A 125 14.35 3.25 0.43
C MET A 125 14.70 4.73 0.38
N MET A 126 13.68 5.58 0.37
CA MET A 126 13.83 7.01 0.65
C MET A 126 13.98 7.22 2.17
N HIS A 127 14.83 8.15 2.58
CA HIS A 127 15.10 8.42 3.99
C HIS A 127 15.51 9.88 4.24
N SER A 128 15.39 10.34 5.48
CA SER A 128 15.62 11.74 5.88
C SER A 128 17.08 12.22 5.74
N ASN A 129 18.05 11.31 5.64
CA ASN A 129 19.46 11.68 5.37
C ASN A 129 19.73 11.93 3.87
N MET A 130 18.76 11.64 3.00
CA MET A 130 18.85 11.89 1.57
C MET A 130 18.66 13.40 1.30
N PRO A 131 19.54 14.07 0.55
CA PRO A 131 19.34 15.47 0.18
C PRO A 131 18.00 15.70 -0.51
N LEU A 132 17.36 16.86 -0.29
CA LEU A 132 16.04 17.18 -0.84
C LEU A 132 15.96 17.03 -2.37
N ALA A 133 17.02 17.44 -3.08
CA ALA A 133 17.10 17.29 -4.53
C ALA A 133 17.10 15.82 -4.97
N GLU A 134 17.73 14.94 -4.19
CA GLU A 134 17.77 13.49 -4.44
C GLU A 134 16.40 12.86 -4.15
N GLN A 135 15.73 13.24 -3.05
CA GLN A 135 14.36 12.80 -2.75
C GLN A 135 13.40 13.17 -3.88
N ARG A 136 13.49 14.42 -4.37
CA ARG A 136 12.70 14.90 -5.52
C ARG A 136 12.99 14.07 -6.78
N GLY A 137 14.26 13.82 -7.08
CA GLY A 137 14.69 12.98 -8.21
C GLY A 137 14.17 11.55 -8.10
N TYR A 138 14.22 10.97 -6.91
CA TYR A 138 13.71 9.63 -6.62
C TYR A 138 12.20 9.49 -6.93
N ILE A 139 11.41 10.44 -6.41
CA ILE A 139 9.95 10.46 -6.64
C ILE A 139 9.66 10.68 -8.13
N SER A 140 10.29 11.68 -8.75
CA SER A 140 10.04 12.03 -10.16
C SER A 140 10.41 10.88 -11.10
N ALA A 141 11.52 10.17 -10.84
CA ALA A 141 11.94 9.02 -11.65
C ALA A 141 10.96 7.84 -11.49
N SER A 142 10.48 7.58 -10.28
CA SER A 142 9.50 6.53 -10.03
C SER A 142 8.18 6.81 -10.77
N VAL A 143 7.66 8.02 -10.65
CA VAL A 143 6.43 8.46 -11.32
C VAL A 143 6.57 8.40 -12.83
N ALA A 144 7.68 8.90 -13.38
CA ALA A 144 7.94 8.92 -14.83
C ALA A 144 8.06 7.49 -15.41
N ALA A 145 8.77 6.59 -14.74
CA ALA A 145 8.91 5.20 -15.19
C ALA A 145 7.55 4.48 -15.23
N LEU A 146 6.73 4.69 -14.20
CA LEU A 146 5.40 4.08 -14.16
C LEU A 146 4.47 4.67 -15.23
N ALA A 147 4.48 6.00 -15.41
CA ALA A 147 3.72 6.66 -16.47
C ALA A 147 4.14 6.19 -17.87
N HIS A 148 5.44 6.02 -18.09
CA HIS A 148 5.97 5.51 -19.37
C HIS A 148 5.51 4.06 -19.62
N ALA A 149 5.63 3.18 -18.62
CA ALA A 149 5.31 1.77 -18.78
C ALA A 149 3.81 1.50 -18.93
N THR A 150 2.97 2.29 -18.27
CA THR A 150 1.51 2.09 -18.23
C THR A 150 0.74 3.02 -19.18
N GLY A 151 1.37 4.06 -19.69
CA GLY A 151 0.69 5.11 -20.48
C GLY A 151 -0.23 6.02 -19.64
N VAL A 152 -0.24 5.87 -18.30
CA VAL A 152 -1.13 6.61 -17.40
C VAL A 152 -0.31 7.23 -16.27
N GLN A 153 -0.50 8.54 -16.02
CA GLN A 153 0.11 9.22 -14.89
C GLN A 153 -0.44 8.62 -13.58
N PRO A 154 0.41 8.05 -12.69
CA PRO A 154 -0.05 7.56 -11.40
C PRO A 154 -0.49 8.74 -10.53
N LEU A 155 -1.65 8.61 -9.91
CA LEU A 155 -2.17 9.58 -8.94
C LEU A 155 -1.87 9.20 -7.50
N GLY A 156 -1.46 7.95 -7.26
CA GLY A 156 -1.19 7.41 -5.95
C GLY A 156 0.26 7.06 -5.73
N TRP A 157 0.65 7.11 -4.48
CA TRP A 157 1.99 6.77 -3.97
C TRP A 157 1.89 5.83 -2.77
N LEU A 158 2.84 4.91 -2.68
CA LEU A 158 3.16 4.17 -1.47
C LEU A 158 4.68 4.07 -1.36
N SER A 159 5.26 4.64 -0.33
CA SER A 159 6.71 4.57 -0.11
C SER A 159 7.15 3.13 0.17
N GLN A 160 8.35 2.78 -0.28
CA GLN A 160 8.96 1.50 0.10
C GLN A 160 9.08 1.42 1.63
N ASP A 161 8.53 0.34 2.22
CA ASP A 161 8.48 0.11 3.68
C ASP A 161 7.96 1.32 4.48
N TRP A 162 6.98 2.05 3.93
CA TRP A 162 6.44 3.30 4.52
C TRP A 162 7.50 4.36 4.83
N GLY A 163 8.66 4.30 4.16
CA GLY A 163 9.77 5.22 4.35
C GLY A 163 9.45 6.62 3.83
N THR A 164 9.07 7.53 4.74
CA THR A 164 8.75 8.93 4.42
C THR A 164 9.71 9.88 5.13
N THR A 165 9.74 11.12 4.67
CA THR A 165 10.46 12.24 5.31
C THR A 165 9.47 13.39 5.55
N PRO A 166 9.82 14.40 6.36
CA PRO A 166 8.96 15.57 6.53
C PRO A 166 8.60 16.29 5.24
N ASP A 167 9.45 16.20 4.22
CA ASP A 167 9.27 16.84 2.92
C ASP A 167 8.44 16.00 1.94
N THR A 168 8.29 14.71 2.19
CA THR A 168 7.62 13.77 1.27
C THR A 168 6.24 14.22 0.84
N PRO A 169 5.31 14.69 1.70
CA PRO A 169 3.98 15.10 1.28
C PRO A 169 4.01 16.21 0.22
N GLN A 170 4.86 17.22 0.40
CA GLN A 170 4.99 18.32 -0.56
C GLN A 170 5.66 17.85 -1.85
N LEU A 171 6.70 17.02 -1.77
CA LEU A 171 7.38 16.48 -2.95
C LEU A 171 6.45 15.61 -3.80
N LEU A 172 5.57 14.83 -3.19
CA LEU A 172 4.55 14.04 -3.87
C LEU A 172 3.53 14.93 -4.58
N ALA A 173 3.04 15.97 -3.89
CA ALA A 173 2.11 16.94 -4.46
C ALA A 173 2.73 17.68 -5.66
N ASP A 174 4.00 18.09 -5.57
CA ASP A 174 4.77 18.71 -6.66
C ASP A 174 4.93 17.78 -7.87
N ALA A 175 5.05 16.45 -7.63
CA ALA A 175 5.15 15.43 -8.67
C ALA A 175 3.79 15.04 -9.31
N GLY A 176 2.70 15.69 -8.90
CA GLY A 176 1.35 15.41 -9.41
C GLY A 176 0.63 14.26 -8.73
N ILE A 177 1.19 13.69 -7.68
CA ILE A 177 0.51 12.69 -6.83
C ILE A 177 -0.63 13.38 -6.07
N ARG A 178 -1.73 12.66 -5.89
CA ARG A 178 -2.95 13.19 -5.27
C ARG A 178 -3.31 12.48 -3.97
N TYR A 179 -2.82 11.25 -3.78
CA TYR A 179 -3.02 10.49 -2.55
C TYR A 179 -1.82 9.59 -2.23
N THR A 180 -1.64 9.32 -0.95
CA THR A 180 -0.61 8.40 -0.45
C THR A 180 -1.20 7.38 0.52
N LEU A 181 -0.56 6.20 0.62
CA LEU A 181 -0.91 5.15 1.57
C LEU A 181 0.12 5.00 2.71
N ASP A 182 0.99 6.00 2.89
CA ASP A 182 2.13 5.91 3.80
C ASP A 182 1.79 6.03 5.29
N TRP A 183 0.59 6.54 5.62
CA TRP A 183 0.22 6.86 6.99
C TRP A 183 -0.84 5.89 7.52
N CYS A 184 -0.45 5.02 8.47
CA CYS A 184 -1.32 4.00 9.07
C CYS A 184 -1.87 4.44 10.45
N ASN A 185 -2.16 5.71 10.62
CA ASN A 185 -2.53 6.32 11.89
C ASN A 185 -4.02 6.66 12.02
N ASP A 186 -4.85 6.20 11.08
CA ASP A 186 -6.29 6.44 11.08
C ASP A 186 -7.06 5.28 10.42
N ASP A 187 -8.37 5.19 10.67
CA ASP A 187 -9.28 4.30 9.96
C ASP A 187 -10.02 5.01 8.82
N GLN A 188 -9.88 6.33 8.69
CA GLN A 188 -10.55 7.16 7.70
C GLN A 188 -9.53 7.92 6.84
N PRO A 189 -9.79 8.14 5.55
CA PRO A 189 -8.98 9.05 4.75
C PRO A 189 -9.04 10.49 5.30
N TYR A 190 -7.92 11.19 5.23
CA TYR A 190 -7.82 12.59 5.64
C TYR A 190 -6.81 13.36 4.80
N TRP A 191 -6.96 14.70 4.76
CA TRP A 191 -6.08 15.55 3.96
C TRP A 191 -4.84 15.95 4.75
N LEU A 192 -3.68 15.81 4.10
CA LEU A 192 -2.40 16.33 4.57
C LEU A 192 -2.26 17.79 4.16
N ASP A 193 -1.54 18.56 4.97
CA ASP A 193 -1.23 19.97 4.72
C ASP A 193 -0.07 20.09 3.71
N SER A 194 -0.43 20.08 2.44
CA SER A 194 0.45 20.29 1.29
C SER A 194 -0.25 21.12 0.23
N ALA A 195 0.49 21.70 -0.70
CA ALA A 195 -0.05 22.53 -1.78
C ALA A 195 0.36 22.00 -3.16
N PRO A 196 -0.54 21.37 -3.94
CA PRO A 196 -1.94 21.05 -3.62
C PRO A 196 -2.08 20.01 -2.51
N ALA A 197 -3.23 20.00 -1.81
CA ALA A 197 -3.50 19.08 -0.73
C ALA A 197 -3.43 17.61 -1.19
N LEU A 198 -2.77 16.77 -0.40
CA LEU A 198 -2.56 15.34 -0.63
C LEU A 198 -3.50 14.54 0.30
N LEU A 199 -4.22 13.57 -0.24
CA LEU A 199 -5.07 12.69 0.56
C LEU A 199 -4.24 11.56 1.16
N SER A 200 -4.30 11.36 2.48
CA SER A 200 -3.83 10.14 3.14
C SER A 200 -4.96 9.12 3.14
N VAL A 201 -4.72 7.95 2.55
CA VAL A 201 -5.63 6.80 2.60
C VAL A 201 -4.96 5.73 3.46
N PRO A 202 -5.57 5.33 4.59
CA PRO A 202 -4.96 4.38 5.50
C PRO A 202 -4.69 3.01 4.87
N LEU A 203 -3.45 2.52 5.02
CA LEU A 203 -3.06 1.14 4.78
C LEU A 203 -2.37 0.64 6.05
N SER A 204 -3.07 -0.15 6.84
CA SER A 204 -2.56 -0.57 8.15
C SER A 204 -1.44 -1.60 8.01
N ALA A 205 -0.33 -1.35 8.71
CA ALA A 205 0.75 -2.30 8.85
C ALA A 205 0.37 -3.49 9.78
N GLU A 206 -0.71 -3.38 10.57
CA GLU A 206 -1.06 -4.38 11.58
C GLU A 206 -1.45 -5.74 10.97
N TRP A 207 -2.08 -5.73 9.79
CA TRP A 207 -2.46 -6.94 9.06
C TRP A 207 -1.82 -7.04 7.66
N ASP A 208 -0.76 -6.30 7.40
CA ASP A 208 0.10 -6.50 6.23
C ASP A 208 0.78 -7.87 6.30
N ASP A 209 0.89 -8.57 5.17
CA ASP A 209 1.41 -9.95 5.16
C ASP A 209 2.88 -10.04 5.55
N VAL A 210 3.72 -9.07 5.14
CA VAL A 210 5.14 -9.02 5.52
C VAL A 210 5.28 -8.70 7.00
N GLN A 211 4.56 -7.71 7.51
CA GLN A 211 4.60 -7.36 8.93
C GLN A 211 4.16 -8.51 9.82
N CYS A 212 3.09 -9.22 9.45
CA CYS A 212 2.56 -10.33 10.23
C CYS A 212 3.39 -11.60 10.07
N GLN A 213 3.48 -12.12 8.83
CA GLN A 213 3.99 -13.47 8.61
C GLN A 213 5.52 -13.54 8.58
N TRP A 214 6.20 -12.46 8.13
CA TRP A 214 7.65 -12.44 8.03
C TRP A 214 8.30 -11.84 9.27
N LEU A 215 7.91 -10.64 9.68
CA LEU A 215 8.58 -9.93 10.77
C LEU A 215 8.10 -10.38 12.14
N ARG A 216 6.79 -10.60 12.32
CA ARG A 216 6.20 -11.05 13.60
C ARG A 216 6.05 -12.57 13.71
N GLN A 217 6.39 -13.33 12.65
CA GLN A 217 6.33 -14.79 12.59
C GLN A 217 4.93 -15.37 12.88
N VAL A 218 3.87 -14.62 12.56
CA VAL A 218 2.48 -15.08 12.67
C VAL A 218 2.21 -16.13 11.60
N SER A 219 1.52 -17.22 11.97
CA SER A 219 1.19 -18.26 10.98
C SER A 219 0.25 -17.69 9.89
N PRO A 220 0.27 -18.23 8.66
CA PRO A 220 -0.63 -17.77 7.59
C PRO A 220 -2.12 -17.87 7.95
N ARG A 221 -2.50 -18.84 8.78
CA ARG A 221 -3.88 -18.99 9.25
C ARG A 221 -4.23 -17.92 10.28
N ASP A 222 -3.37 -17.71 11.27
CA ASP A 222 -3.61 -16.70 12.31
C ASP A 222 -3.58 -15.30 11.73
N HIS A 223 -2.74 -15.03 10.70
CA HIS A 223 -2.77 -13.78 9.95
C HIS A 223 -4.15 -13.58 9.27
N ALA A 224 -4.69 -14.62 8.62
CA ALA A 224 -6.01 -14.54 8.02
C ALA A 224 -7.10 -14.27 9.06
N ASP A 225 -7.02 -14.90 10.24
CA ASP A 225 -7.96 -14.71 11.35
C ASP A 225 -7.86 -13.28 11.92
N LEU A 226 -6.65 -12.76 12.09
CA LEU A 226 -6.39 -11.38 12.53
C LEU A 226 -6.98 -10.35 11.54
N ALA A 227 -6.70 -10.52 10.25
CA ALA A 227 -7.21 -9.61 9.21
C ALA A 227 -8.75 -9.62 9.14
N VAL A 228 -9.39 -10.81 9.27
CA VAL A 228 -10.86 -10.91 9.31
C VAL A 228 -11.41 -10.30 10.59
N ALA A 229 -10.76 -10.47 11.74
CA ALA A 229 -11.21 -9.86 13.00
C ALA A 229 -11.17 -8.33 12.93
N ALA A 230 -10.10 -7.75 12.34
CA ALA A 230 -10.02 -6.32 12.11
C ALA A 230 -11.12 -5.83 11.16
N PHE A 231 -11.33 -6.54 10.06
CA PHE A 231 -12.37 -6.22 9.08
C PHE A 231 -13.78 -6.24 9.70
N ASP A 232 -14.11 -7.28 10.45
CA ASP A 232 -15.39 -7.43 11.14
C ASP A 232 -15.58 -6.31 12.18
N ARG A 233 -14.52 -5.93 12.89
CA ARG A 233 -14.57 -4.83 13.86
C ARG A 233 -14.86 -3.50 13.19
N LEU A 234 -14.13 -3.15 12.14
CA LEU A 234 -14.36 -1.91 11.38
C LEU A 234 -15.77 -1.89 10.77
N HIS A 235 -16.21 -3.00 10.18
CA HIS A 235 -17.55 -3.13 9.61
C HIS A 235 -18.64 -2.86 10.64
N ARG A 236 -18.55 -3.47 11.84
CA ARG A 236 -19.52 -3.23 12.94
C ARG A 236 -19.47 -1.80 13.45
N GLU A 237 -18.29 -1.19 13.56
CA GLU A 237 -18.17 0.18 14.01
C GLU A 237 -18.74 1.18 13.00
N CYS A 238 -18.59 0.93 11.71
CA CYS A 238 -19.26 1.74 10.68
C CYS A 238 -20.78 1.76 10.90
N ALA A 239 -21.39 0.59 11.07
CA ALA A 239 -22.84 0.47 11.30
C ALA A 239 -23.27 1.09 12.63
N MET A 240 -22.53 0.81 13.73
CA MET A 240 -22.86 1.26 15.09
C MET A 240 -22.78 2.79 15.23
N HIS A 241 -21.78 3.39 14.60
CA HIS A 241 -21.48 4.83 14.76
C HIS A 241 -21.88 5.67 13.54
N GLN A 242 -22.50 5.08 12.53
CA GLN A 242 -22.87 5.75 11.29
C GLN A 242 -21.69 6.51 10.66
N ARG A 243 -20.57 5.80 10.48
CA ARG A 243 -19.30 6.33 9.98
C ARG A 243 -18.79 5.54 8.80
N SER A 244 -17.90 6.13 8.03
CA SER A 244 -17.08 5.42 7.07
C SER A 244 -15.76 4.95 7.70
N ALA A 245 -15.23 3.85 7.21
CA ALA A 245 -13.87 3.40 7.48
C ALA A 245 -13.28 2.74 6.24
N VAL A 246 -11.97 2.56 6.24
CA VAL A 246 -11.23 1.93 5.14
C VAL A 246 -10.44 0.74 5.64
N PHE A 247 -10.51 -0.37 4.90
CA PHE A 247 -9.67 -1.55 5.11
C PHE A 247 -8.80 -1.80 3.88
N GLY A 248 -7.49 -1.58 4.01
CA GLY A 248 -6.49 -1.92 2.99
C GLY A 248 -5.73 -3.19 3.36
N LEU A 249 -5.58 -4.13 2.43
CA LEU A 249 -4.80 -5.35 2.61
C LEU A 249 -3.60 -5.36 1.67
N GLY A 250 -2.38 -5.34 2.21
CA GLY A 250 -1.12 -5.49 1.47
C GLY A 250 -0.76 -6.95 1.21
N LEU A 251 -0.40 -7.30 -0.03
CA LEU A 251 -0.03 -8.65 -0.44
C LEU A 251 1.28 -8.66 -1.23
N HIS A 252 2.31 -9.30 -0.66
CA HIS A 252 3.60 -9.49 -1.31
C HIS A 252 3.68 -10.88 -1.94
N PRO A 253 3.82 -10.98 -3.28
CA PRO A 253 3.76 -12.27 -4.00
C PRO A 253 4.82 -13.28 -3.58
N TRP A 254 6.01 -12.81 -3.16
CA TRP A 254 7.07 -13.69 -2.69
C TRP A 254 6.75 -14.39 -1.35
N LEU A 255 5.78 -13.86 -0.62
CA LEU A 255 5.32 -14.38 0.67
C LEU A 255 3.96 -15.06 0.51
N SER A 256 2.91 -14.29 0.23
CA SER A 256 1.53 -14.81 0.13
C SER A 256 1.31 -15.75 -1.05
N GLY A 257 2.15 -15.69 -2.10
CA GLY A 257 2.12 -16.59 -3.26
C GLY A 257 2.82 -17.94 -3.05
N MET A 258 3.38 -18.20 -1.85
CA MET A 258 4.03 -19.49 -1.55
C MET A 258 3.00 -20.64 -1.50
N PRO A 259 3.37 -21.88 -1.93
CA PRO A 259 2.46 -23.04 -1.90
C PRO A 259 1.88 -23.33 -0.51
N SER A 260 2.68 -23.11 0.53
CA SER A 260 2.27 -23.32 1.93
C SER A 260 1.34 -22.22 2.48
N ARG A 261 1.21 -21.08 1.80
CA ARG A 261 0.47 -19.90 2.28
C ARG A 261 -0.79 -19.59 1.46
N ILE A 262 -0.80 -19.96 0.18
CA ILE A 262 -1.87 -19.58 -0.75
C ILE A 262 -3.28 -20.07 -0.32
N ALA A 263 -3.38 -21.20 0.37
CA ALA A 263 -4.65 -21.69 0.88
C ALA A 263 -5.23 -20.77 1.96
N ALA A 264 -4.38 -20.22 2.84
CA ALA A 264 -4.81 -19.26 3.86
C ALA A 264 -5.24 -17.94 3.22
N LEU A 265 -4.52 -17.44 2.20
CA LEU A 265 -4.92 -16.26 1.44
C LEU A 265 -6.28 -16.44 0.77
N ARG A 266 -6.53 -17.56 0.10
CA ARG A 266 -7.84 -17.84 -0.51
C ARG A 266 -8.96 -17.86 0.52
N SER A 267 -8.73 -18.48 1.68
CA SER A 267 -9.69 -18.48 2.78
C SER A 267 -9.95 -17.07 3.31
N LEU A 268 -8.91 -16.25 3.49
CA LEU A 268 -9.03 -14.85 3.89
C LEU A 268 -9.93 -14.08 2.91
N LEU A 269 -9.58 -14.08 1.62
CA LEU A 269 -10.32 -13.34 0.59
C LEU A 269 -11.80 -13.77 0.50
N ALA A 270 -12.07 -15.08 0.60
CA ALA A 270 -13.44 -15.60 0.59
C ALA A 270 -14.24 -15.12 1.81
N ARG A 271 -13.63 -15.06 3.00
CA ARG A 271 -14.28 -14.57 4.22
C ARG A 271 -14.56 -13.07 4.14
N LEU A 272 -13.62 -12.26 3.63
CA LEU A 272 -13.83 -10.83 3.43
C LEU A 272 -14.94 -10.55 2.40
N ARG A 273 -15.04 -11.36 1.36
CA ARG A 273 -16.09 -11.22 0.33
C ARG A 273 -17.48 -11.67 0.78
N ALA A 274 -17.58 -12.35 1.92
CA ALA A 274 -18.88 -12.78 2.47
C ALA A 274 -19.71 -11.62 3.07
N TYR A 275 -19.14 -10.43 3.22
CA TYR A 275 -19.86 -9.22 3.67
C TYR A 275 -20.50 -8.51 2.45
N PRO A 276 -21.83 -8.52 2.30
CA PRO A 276 -22.47 -8.06 1.07
C PRO A 276 -22.52 -6.54 0.91
N ASP A 277 -22.45 -5.82 2.01
CA ASP A 277 -22.58 -4.36 2.13
C ASP A 277 -21.25 -3.61 2.21
N VAL A 278 -20.13 -4.32 1.99
CA VAL A 278 -18.81 -3.71 1.91
C VAL A 278 -18.53 -3.18 0.51
N HIS A 279 -18.12 -1.92 0.43
CA HIS A 279 -17.78 -1.28 -0.82
C HIS A 279 -16.35 -1.63 -1.25
N TRP A 280 -16.20 -2.59 -2.18
CA TRP A 280 -14.91 -2.90 -2.77
C TRP A 280 -14.54 -1.86 -3.81
N THR A 281 -13.45 -1.13 -3.55
CA THR A 281 -13.06 0.08 -4.29
C THR A 281 -11.55 0.14 -4.52
N THR A 282 -11.04 1.28 -4.98
CA THR A 282 -9.60 1.59 -5.04
C THR A 282 -9.31 2.86 -4.24
N PRO A 283 -8.07 3.05 -3.74
CA PRO A 283 -7.71 4.28 -3.05
C PRO A 283 -7.90 5.53 -3.91
N GLY A 284 -7.73 5.42 -5.23
CA GLY A 284 -7.96 6.51 -6.18
C GLY A 284 -9.44 6.93 -6.26
N ALA A 285 -10.37 6.00 -6.12
CA ALA A 285 -11.80 6.31 -6.10
C ALA A 285 -12.18 7.07 -4.81
N LEU A 286 -11.56 6.78 -3.68
CA LEU A 286 -11.79 7.49 -2.41
C LEU A 286 -11.44 8.97 -2.49
N LEU A 287 -10.51 9.37 -3.37
CA LEU A 287 -10.15 10.76 -3.62
C LEU A 287 -11.36 11.62 -4.05
N GLN A 288 -12.31 11.03 -4.78
CA GLN A 288 -13.50 11.73 -5.28
C GLN A 288 -14.59 11.89 -4.22
N HIS A 289 -14.59 11.01 -3.21
CA HIS A 289 -15.63 10.93 -2.19
C HIS A 289 -15.21 11.50 -0.83
N THR A 290 -13.90 11.76 -0.62
CA THR A 290 -13.42 12.34 0.63
C THR A 290 -13.57 13.86 0.62
N PRO A 291 -14.49 14.43 1.44
CA PRO A 291 -14.69 15.87 1.47
C PRO A 291 -13.41 16.58 1.94
N ARG A 292 -13.11 17.72 1.33
CA ARG A 292 -12.10 18.63 1.88
C ARG A 292 -12.71 19.28 3.12
N SER A 293 -12.39 18.76 4.29
CA SER A 293 -12.74 19.44 5.53
C SER A 293 -12.00 20.77 5.58
N THR A 294 -12.73 21.88 5.74
CA THR A 294 -12.15 23.12 6.27
C THR A 294 -11.50 22.79 7.61
N PRO A 295 -10.30 23.33 7.90
CA PRO A 295 -9.70 23.16 9.22
C PRO A 295 -10.75 23.56 10.27
N HIS A 296 -11.19 22.60 11.06
CA HIS A 296 -12.02 22.93 12.22
C HIS A 296 -11.09 23.72 13.16
N GLU A 297 -11.40 24.98 13.35
CA GLU A 297 -10.82 25.78 14.43
C GLU A 297 -10.96 24.98 15.71
N LEU A 298 -9.82 24.64 16.30
CA LEU A 298 -9.77 24.03 17.62
C LEU A 298 -10.38 25.05 18.61
N PRO A 299 -11.37 24.66 19.43
CA PRO A 299 -11.78 25.49 20.55
C PRO A 299 -10.68 25.57 21.60
#